data_b6bfa88b04aaf3acb71529eb1aa290dd
#
_entry.id   b6bfa88b04aaf3acb71529eb1aa290dd
#
_cell.length_a   1.000
_cell.length_b   1.000
_cell.length_c   1.000
_cell.angle_alpha   90.00
_cell.angle_beta   90.00
_cell.angle_gamma   90.00
#
_symmetry.space_group_name_H-M   'P 1'
#
loop_
_entity.id
_entity.type
_entity.pdbx_description
1 polymer ?
#
loop_
_entity_poly.entity_id
_entity_poly.type
_entity_poly.pdbx_seq_one_letter_code
_entity_poly.pdbx_strand_id
1 'polypeptide(L)'
;MAIDPFLERLARVRVRFASTLATKIDETCAAIPQIADATPAAAAAVDEAYRSVHGIVGVGRAVGFPASGNAAHDVEELLRPPRQQGRGLTADEVARLTAVLQILRDVAARELQAFNSSSSA
;
A
#
# COMPACT_ATOMS: atom_id res chain seq x y z
N MET A 1 -15.37 -5.64 -33.93
CA MET A 1 -14.05 -5.08 -33.60
C MET A 1 -13.39 -5.95 -32.52
N ALA A 2 -12.21 -6.45 -32.79
CA ALA A 2 -11.52 -7.29 -31.83
C ALA A 2 -10.92 -6.45 -30.70
N ILE A 3 -11.21 -6.81 -29.45
CA ILE A 3 -10.61 -6.16 -28.28
C ILE A 3 -9.30 -6.89 -27.97
N ASP A 4 -8.23 -6.12 -27.75
CA ASP A 4 -6.94 -6.69 -27.38
C ASP A 4 -7.07 -7.43 -26.03
N PRO A 5 -6.82 -8.75 -25.99
CA PRO A 5 -6.90 -9.50 -24.73
C PRO A 5 -5.97 -8.99 -23.63
N PHE A 6 -4.83 -8.42 -24.00
CA PHE A 6 -3.91 -7.82 -23.04
C PHE A 6 -4.55 -6.60 -22.38
N LEU A 7 -5.17 -5.70 -23.16
CA LEU A 7 -5.83 -4.51 -22.63
C LEU A 7 -7.03 -4.87 -21.75
N GLU A 8 -7.76 -5.93 -22.11
CA GLU A 8 -8.85 -6.43 -21.25
C GLU A 8 -8.35 -6.93 -19.91
N ARG A 9 -7.26 -7.71 -19.91
CA ARG A 9 -6.67 -8.20 -18.67
C ARG A 9 -6.14 -7.05 -17.81
N LEU A 10 -5.48 -6.08 -18.45
CA LEU A 10 -4.99 -4.90 -17.75
C LEU A 10 -6.14 -4.13 -17.09
N ALA A 11 -7.25 -3.94 -17.80
CA ALA A 11 -8.42 -3.26 -17.26
C ALA A 11 -8.98 -3.98 -16.04
N ARG A 12 -9.05 -5.33 -16.08
CA ARG A 12 -9.53 -6.12 -14.94
C ARG A 12 -8.58 -6.02 -13.74
N VAL A 13 -7.27 -6.04 -13.98
CA VAL A 13 -6.28 -5.88 -12.91
C VAL A 13 -6.39 -4.51 -12.27
N ARG A 14 -6.59 -3.46 -13.07
CA ARG A 14 -6.78 -2.09 -12.57
C ARG A 14 -8.01 -1.99 -11.69
N VAL A 15 -9.13 -2.55 -12.12
CA VAL A 15 -10.37 -2.54 -11.32
C VAL A 15 -10.17 -3.28 -10.00
N ARG A 16 -9.54 -4.45 -10.05
CA ARG A 16 -9.25 -5.23 -8.84
C ARG A 16 -8.34 -4.46 -7.89
N PHE A 17 -7.27 -3.87 -8.41
CA PHE A 17 -6.36 -3.06 -7.61
C PHE A 17 -7.11 -1.90 -6.95
N ALA A 18 -7.89 -1.15 -7.72
CA ALA A 18 -8.67 -0.02 -7.21
C ALA A 18 -9.64 -0.46 -6.10
N SER A 19 -10.28 -1.63 -6.26
CA SER A 19 -11.27 -2.11 -5.29
C SER A 19 -10.65 -2.56 -3.96
N THR A 20 -9.34 -2.86 -3.93
CA THR A 20 -8.68 -3.35 -2.71
C THR A 20 -7.70 -2.34 -2.09
N LEU A 21 -7.38 -1.27 -2.79
CA LEU A 21 -6.34 -0.32 -2.36
C LEU A 21 -6.64 0.30 -1.00
N ALA A 22 -7.82 0.87 -0.83
CA ALA A 22 -8.22 1.50 0.43
C ALA A 22 -8.22 0.50 1.59
N THR A 23 -8.71 -0.71 1.36
CA THR A 23 -8.74 -1.76 2.38
C THR A 23 -7.33 -2.15 2.81
N LYS A 24 -6.40 -2.31 1.88
CA LYS A 24 -5.01 -2.64 2.21
C LYS A 24 -4.33 -1.55 3.03
N ILE A 25 -4.59 -0.28 2.69
CA ILE A 25 -4.07 0.85 3.45
C ILE A 25 -4.66 0.86 4.85
N ASP A 26 -5.98 0.68 4.98
CA ASP A 26 -6.67 0.65 6.27
C ASP A 26 -6.17 -0.50 7.15
N GLU A 27 -5.96 -1.67 6.59
CA GLU A 27 -5.42 -2.83 7.31
C GLU A 27 -4.01 -2.55 7.81
N THR A 28 -3.17 -1.89 7.02
CA THR A 28 -1.81 -1.51 7.43
C THR A 28 -1.87 -0.50 8.58
N CYS A 29 -2.74 0.50 8.49
CA CYS A 29 -2.93 1.46 9.58
C CYS A 29 -3.43 0.78 10.85
N ALA A 30 -4.37 -0.15 10.74
CA ALA A 30 -4.93 -0.90 11.87
C ALA A 30 -3.89 -1.82 12.52
N ALA A 31 -2.86 -2.23 11.79
CA ALA A 31 -1.79 -3.08 12.30
C ALA A 31 -0.74 -2.33 13.13
N ILE A 32 -0.75 -1.00 13.15
CA ILE A 32 0.26 -0.20 13.85
C ILE A 32 0.43 -0.62 15.32
N PRO A 33 -0.63 -0.85 16.12
CA PRO A 33 -0.44 -1.28 17.51
C PRO A 33 0.35 -2.58 17.66
N GLN A 34 0.17 -3.55 16.73
CA GLN A 34 0.93 -4.79 16.77
C GLN A 34 2.37 -4.59 16.29
N ILE A 35 2.60 -3.71 15.34
CA ILE A 35 3.92 -3.38 14.80
C ILE A 35 4.77 -2.66 15.84
N ALA A 36 4.14 -1.86 16.70
CA ALA A 36 4.81 -1.03 17.71
C ALA A 36 5.26 -1.83 18.94
N ASP A 37 4.92 -3.11 19.04
CA ASP A 37 5.25 -3.94 20.20
C ASP A 37 6.66 -4.52 20.05
N ALA A 38 7.29 -4.82 21.21
CA ALA A 38 8.62 -5.43 21.25
C ALA A 38 8.58 -6.96 21.31
N THR A 39 7.46 -7.57 20.94
CA THR A 39 7.28 -9.02 20.97
C THR A 39 7.68 -9.68 19.64
N PRO A 40 7.91 -11.00 19.62
CA PRO A 40 8.12 -11.72 18.34
C PRO A 40 6.93 -11.59 17.37
N ALA A 41 5.74 -11.42 17.89
CA ALA A 41 4.55 -11.19 17.07
C ALA A 41 4.65 -9.87 16.28
N ALA A 42 5.33 -8.86 16.83
CA ALA A 42 5.56 -7.59 16.14
C ALA A 42 6.41 -7.77 14.88
N ALA A 43 7.44 -8.62 14.94
CA ALA A 43 8.27 -8.91 13.77
C ALA A 43 7.46 -9.53 12.64
N ALA A 44 6.56 -10.46 12.96
CA ALA A 44 5.67 -11.08 11.98
C ALA A 44 4.70 -10.05 11.38
N ALA A 45 4.17 -9.15 12.21
CA ALA A 45 3.28 -8.08 11.76
C ALA A 45 3.99 -7.09 10.83
N VAL A 46 5.26 -6.78 11.11
CA VAL A 46 6.09 -5.94 10.25
C VAL A 46 6.28 -6.60 8.88
N ASP A 47 6.59 -7.89 8.85
CA ASP A 47 6.78 -8.63 7.59
C ASP A 47 5.50 -8.63 6.76
N GLU A 48 4.37 -8.86 7.39
CA GLU A 48 3.07 -8.85 6.71
C GLU A 48 2.73 -7.47 6.15
N ALA A 49 2.94 -6.41 6.94
CA ALA A 49 2.73 -5.03 6.50
C ALA A 49 3.64 -4.68 5.32
N TYR A 50 4.90 -5.07 5.39
CA TYR A 50 5.87 -4.85 4.31
C TYR A 50 5.40 -5.50 3.02
N ARG A 51 4.99 -6.77 3.08
CA ARG A 51 4.52 -7.50 1.88
C ARG A 51 3.29 -6.87 1.25
N SER A 52 2.34 -6.42 2.06
CA SER A 52 1.14 -5.75 1.58
C SER A 52 1.48 -4.45 0.86
N VAL A 53 2.33 -3.63 1.48
CA VAL A 53 2.75 -2.35 0.90
C VAL A 53 3.60 -2.56 -0.35
N HIS A 54 4.49 -3.55 -0.34
CA HIS A 54 5.31 -3.89 -1.50
C HIS A 54 4.44 -4.24 -2.71
N GLY A 55 3.33 -4.95 -2.50
CA GLY A 55 2.35 -5.23 -3.54
C GLY A 55 1.73 -3.96 -4.13
N ILE A 56 1.44 -2.97 -3.29
CA ILE A 56 0.92 -1.68 -3.76
C ILE A 56 1.96 -0.96 -4.63
N VAL A 57 3.24 -0.98 -4.23
CA VAL A 57 4.32 -0.36 -5.02
C VAL A 57 4.40 -0.98 -6.42
N GLY A 58 4.49 -2.30 -6.47
CA GLY A 58 4.69 -3.00 -7.74
C GLY A 58 3.50 -2.88 -8.67
N VAL A 59 2.31 -3.25 -8.17
CA VAL A 59 1.11 -3.29 -9.01
C VAL A 59 0.62 -1.87 -9.32
N GLY A 60 0.63 -0.96 -8.34
CA GLY A 60 0.12 0.39 -8.52
C GLY A 60 0.79 1.14 -9.66
N ARG A 61 2.12 1.08 -9.70
CA ARG A 61 2.89 1.71 -10.78
C ARG A 61 2.58 1.11 -12.14
N ALA A 62 2.35 -0.19 -12.19
CA ALA A 62 2.10 -0.90 -13.45
C ALA A 62 0.69 -0.66 -14.00
N VAL A 63 -0.29 -0.37 -13.14
CA VAL A 63 -1.70 -0.31 -13.55
C VAL A 63 -2.29 1.10 -13.55
N GLY A 64 -1.46 2.13 -13.45
CA GLY A 64 -1.92 3.51 -13.58
C GLY A 64 -2.26 4.19 -12.27
N PHE A 65 -1.66 3.75 -11.16
CA PHE A 65 -1.74 4.41 -9.86
C PHE A 65 -0.33 4.81 -9.40
N PRO A 66 0.38 5.65 -10.19
CA PRO A 66 1.80 5.94 -9.91
C PRO A 66 2.00 6.71 -8.60
N ALA A 67 1.11 7.63 -8.26
CA ALA A 67 1.25 8.40 -7.02
C ALA A 67 1.05 7.51 -5.79
N SER A 68 0.08 6.59 -5.81
CA SER A 68 -0.11 5.60 -4.75
C SER A 68 1.11 4.68 -4.64
N GLY A 69 1.64 4.21 -5.77
CA GLY A 69 2.83 3.37 -5.79
C GLY A 69 4.05 4.09 -5.19
N ASN A 70 4.25 5.36 -5.52
CA ASN A 70 5.35 6.14 -4.98
C ASN A 70 5.21 6.41 -3.48
N ALA A 71 4.00 6.75 -3.02
CA ALA A 71 3.74 6.95 -1.60
C ALA A 71 3.89 5.65 -0.81
N ALA A 72 3.46 4.52 -1.37
CA ALA A 72 3.64 3.20 -0.78
C ALA A 72 5.13 2.83 -0.68
N HIS A 73 5.94 3.25 -1.64
CA HIS A 73 7.40 3.03 -1.60
C HIS A 73 8.01 3.70 -0.37
N ASP A 74 7.57 4.90 -0.02
CA ASP A 74 8.06 5.58 1.18
C ASP A 74 7.70 4.81 2.46
N VAL A 75 6.50 4.21 2.50
CA VAL A 75 6.10 3.33 3.61
C VAL A 75 7.00 2.09 3.66
N GLU A 76 7.22 1.46 2.51
CA GLU A 76 8.08 0.28 2.38
C GLU A 76 9.48 0.56 2.92
N GLU A 77 10.06 1.71 2.59
CA GLU A 77 11.40 2.10 3.04
C GLU A 77 11.48 2.22 4.57
N LEU A 78 10.42 2.69 5.23
CA LEU A 78 10.37 2.77 6.69
C LEU A 78 10.23 1.40 7.34
N LEU A 79 9.58 0.45 6.69
CA LEU A 79 9.39 -0.90 7.22
C LEU A 79 10.60 -1.82 6.97
N ARG A 80 11.48 -1.45 6.04
CA ARG A 80 12.60 -2.29 5.63
C ARG A 80 13.58 -2.59 6.75
N PRO A 81 14.12 -1.58 7.49
CA PRO A 81 15.08 -1.86 8.55
C PRO A 81 14.52 -2.75 9.67
N PRO A 82 13.35 -2.47 10.26
CA PRO A 82 12.83 -3.37 11.29
C PRO A 82 12.53 -4.77 10.75
N ARG A 83 12.08 -4.88 9.49
CA ARG A 83 11.86 -6.18 8.86
C ARG A 83 13.15 -6.98 8.75
N GLN A 84 14.23 -6.36 8.28
CA GLN A 84 15.53 -7.00 8.14
C GLN A 84 16.11 -7.42 9.47
N GLN A 85 15.84 -6.65 10.53
CA GLN A 85 16.33 -6.91 11.88
C GLN A 85 15.41 -7.84 12.68
N GLY A 86 14.29 -8.23 12.14
CA GLY A 86 13.33 -9.15 12.77
C GLY A 86 12.73 -8.57 14.05
N ARG A 87 12.38 -7.28 14.06
CA ARG A 87 11.85 -6.57 15.23
C ARG A 87 10.64 -5.71 14.88
N GLY A 88 9.92 -5.27 15.91
CA GLY A 88 8.91 -4.23 15.76
C GLY A 88 9.55 -2.84 15.61
N LEU A 89 8.71 -1.83 15.46
CA LEU A 89 9.13 -0.44 15.28
C LEU A 89 9.30 0.27 16.63
N THR A 90 10.28 1.18 16.68
CA THR A 90 10.44 2.10 17.81
C THR A 90 9.35 3.17 17.76
N ALA A 91 9.21 3.94 18.85
CA ALA A 91 8.23 5.04 18.91
C ALA A 91 8.45 6.07 17.80
N ASP A 92 9.72 6.44 17.53
CA ASP A 92 10.04 7.39 16.46
C ASP A 92 9.69 6.81 15.08
N GLU A 93 9.97 5.52 14.87
CA GLU A 93 9.62 4.84 13.62
C GLU A 93 8.10 4.79 13.43
N VAL A 94 7.34 4.52 14.50
CA VAL A 94 5.88 4.53 14.45
C VAL A 94 5.35 5.90 14.06
N ALA A 95 5.90 6.97 14.64
CA ALA A 95 5.48 8.33 14.31
C ALA A 95 5.71 8.66 12.84
N ARG A 96 6.87 8.28 12.30
CA ARG A 96 7.17 8.48 10.87
C ARG A 96 6.26 7.63 9.98
N LEU A 97 6.05 6.38 10.36
CA LEU A 97 5.17 5.47 9.62
C LEU A 97 3.74 6.02 9.55
N THR A 98 3.22 6.50 10.68
CA THR A 98 1.89 7.08 10.74
C THR A 98 1.76 8.27 9.80
N ALA A 99 2.77 9.14 9.74
CA ALA A 99 2.77 10.31 8.86
C ALA A 99 2.77 9.90 7.38
N VAL A 100 3.63 8.96 6.97
CA VAL A 100 3.68 8.54 5.56
C VAL A 100 2.48 7.70 5.16
N LEU A 101 1.88 6.95 6.08
CA LEU A 101 0.63 6.23 5.81
C LEU A 101 -0.53 7.20 5.57
N GLN A 102 -0.56 8.32 6.29
CA GLN A 102 -1.57 9.36 6.05
C GLN A 102 -1.41 9.97 4.65
N ILE A 103 -0.17 10.22 4.24
CA ILE A 103 0.13 10.70 2.88
C ILE A 103 -0.35 9.69 1.83
N LEU A 104 -0.04 8.40 2.03
CA LEU A 104 -0.49 7.34 1.13
C LEU A 104 -2.02 7.31 1.05
N ARG A 105 -2.70 7.41 2.19
CA ARG A 105 -4.16 7.41 2.23
C ARG A 105 -4.75 8.57 1.42
N ASP A 106 -4.20 9.77 1.59
CA ASP A 106 -4.68 10.96 0.88
C ASP A 106 -4.42 10.87 -0.63
N VAL A 107 -3.23 10.43 -1.00
CA VAL A 107 -2.84 10.25 -2.41
C VAL A 107 -3.72 9.18 -3.08
N ALA A 108 -3.92 8.05 -2.40
CA ALA A 108 -4.75 6.96 -2.91
C ALA A 108 -6.20 7.40 -3.10
N ALA A 109 -6.73 8.17 -2.16
CA ALA A 109 -8.09 8.69 -2.27
C ALA A 109 -8.27 9.57 -3.52
N ARG A 110 -7.29 10.41 -3.83
CA ARG A 110 -7.33 11.25 -5.03
C ARG A 110 -7.23 10.43 -6.31
N GLU A 111 -6.32 9.46 -6.35
CA GLU A 111 -6.18 8.61 -7.55
C GLU A 111 -7.42 7.73 -7.74
N LEU A 112 -8.00 7.22 -6.67
CA LEU A 112 -9.24 6.45 -6.74
C LEU A 112 -10.41 7.31 -7.23
N GLN A 113 -10.50 8.55 -6.77
CA GLN A 113 -11.53 9.47 -7.22
C GLN A 113 -11.40 9.75 -8.72
N ALA A 114 -10.18 9.99 -9.19
CA ALA A 114 -9.91 10.21 -10.62
C ALA A 114 -10.24 8.96 -11.45
N PHE A 115 -9.87 7.78 -10.96
CA PHE A 115 -10.16 6.51 -11.62
C PHE A 115 -11.67 6.27 -11.72
N ASN A 116 -12.40 6.48 -10.64
CA ASN A 116 -13.85 6.27 -10.61
C ASN A 116 -14.58 7.27 -11.51
N SER A 117 -14.11 8.51 -11.56
CA SER A 117 -14.67 9.54 -12.46
C SER A 117 -14.46 9.19 -13.93
N SER A 118 -13.28 8.67 -14.28
CA SER A 118 -12.98 8.23 -15.64
C SER A 118 -13.82 7.01 -16.03
N SER A 119 -14.06 6.10 -15.08
CA SER A 119 -14.81 4.86 -15.33
C SER A 119 -16.31 5.08 -15.51
N SER A 120 -16.84 6.18 -14.98
CA SER A 120 -18.27 6.48 -15.04
C SER A 120 -18.68 7.29 -16.28
N ALA A 121 -17.75 7.61 -17.14
CA ALA A 121 -18.02 8.35 -18.38
C ALA A 121 -18.67 7.49 -19.46
#